data_0b49c86fd69c5a5054534cb590f7d9b6
#
_entry.id   0b49c86fd69c5a5054534cb590f7d9b6
#
_cell.length_a   1.000
_cell.length_b   1.000
_cell.length_c   1.000
_cell.angle_alpha   90.00
_cell.angle_beta   90.00
_cell.angle_gamma   90.00
#
_symmetry.space_group_name_H-M   'P 1'
#
loop_
_entity.id
_entity.type
_entity.pdbx_description
1 polymer ?
#
loop_
_entity_poly.entity_id
_entity_poly.type
_entity_poly.pdbx_seq_one_letter_code
_entity_poly.pdbx_strand_id
1 'polypeptide(L)'
;MEINLLDDEGWLERTWPPERPGYVWRRKRVAGEHLGAGLIELPPGESTFPYHYELGNDELLVVVTGTPTLRTPDGERDLEPGDCVLSPSGPEGAHKVTNRSADPARVLLVSNFALPRATVQPDSDKMMARWGAGRDERRWFFLGDDADYWDGEASG
;
A
#
# COMPACT_ATOMS: atom_id res chain seq x y z
N MET A 1 8.16 16.03 13.52
CA MET A 1 7.04 15.06 13.73
C MET A 1 7.68 13.71 14.02
N GLU A 2 7.23 13.02 15.05
CA GLU A 2 7.79 11.72 15.47
C GLU A 2 6.67 10.73 15.78
N ILE A 3 6.98 9.44 15.69
CA ILE A 3 6.12 8.35 16.17
C ILE A 3 7.00 7.36 16.91
N ASN A 4 6.49 6.81 17.99
CA ASN A 4 7.09 5.65 18.63
C ASN A 4 6.41 4.38 18.07
N LEU A 5 7.22 3.40 17.64
CA LEU A 5 6.70 2.17 17.02
C LEU A 5 6.14 1.18 18.04
N LEU A 6 6.52 1.31 19.33
CA LEU A 6 6.23 0.33 20.35
C LEU A 6 5.17 0.77 21.37
N ASP A 7 4.94 2.09 21.52
CA ASP A 7 3.90 2.57 22.42
C ASP A 7 2.49 2.40 21.85
N ASP A 8 1.46 2.61 22.67
CA ASP A 8 0.06 2.52 22.27
C ASP A 8 -0.62 3.89 22.08
N GLU A 9 0.16 4.98 22.06
CA GLU A 9 -0.37 6.32 21.85
C GLU A 9 -0.36 6.73 20.38
N GLY A 10 -1.19 7.69 20.01
CA GLY A 10 -1.20 8.31 18.68
C GLY A 10 -1.76 7.46 17.53
N TRP A 11 -2.49 6.41 17.83
CA TRP A 11 -3.16 5.61 16.81
C TRP A 11 -4.34 6.36 16.18
N LEU A 12 -4.40 6.31 14.86
CA LEU A 12 -5.54 6.74 14.06
C LEU A 12 -6.24 5.48 13.55
N GLU A 13 -7.47 5.27 13.98
CA GLU A 13 -8.27 4.18 13.44
C GLU A 13 -8.66 4.48 12.00
N ARG A 14 -8.58 3.46 11.17
CA ARG A 14 -9.08 3.52 9.82
C ARG A 14 -9.83 2.24 9.52
N THR A 15 -11.13 2.39 9.38
CA THR A 15 -11.98 1.41 8.73
C THR A 15 -12.17 1.85 7.29
N TRP A 16 -11.88 0.98 6.33
CA TRP A 16 -12.47 1.12 5.00
C TRP A 16 -13.98 0.95 5.13
N PRO A 17 -14.77 1.38 4.10
CA PRO A 17 -16.22 1.26 4.19
C PRO A 17 -16.64 -0.12 4.72
N PRO A 18 -17.70 -0.20 5.55
CA PRO A 18 -18.16 -1.45 6.17
C PRO A 18 -18.40 -2.60 5.19
N GLU A 19 -18.58 -2.27 3.91
CA GLU A 19 -18.80 -3.22 2.83
C GLU A 19 -17.52 -3.91 2.33
N ARG A 20 -16.35 -3.59 2.92
CA ARG A 20 -15.06 -4.15 2.51
C ARG A 20 -14.31 -4.74 3.70
N PRO A 21 -14.75 -5.91 4.19
CA PRO A 21 -14.02 -6.63 5.23
C PRO A 21 -12.64 -7.05 4.72
N GLY A 22 -11.70 -7.25 5.64
CA GLY A 22 -10.33 -7.66 5.32
C GLY A 22 -9.33 -6.51 5.21
N TYR A 23 -9.75 -5.28 5.53
CA TYR A 23 -8.91 -4.09 5.50
C TYR A 23 -9.14 -3.16 6.70
N VAL A 24 -9.43 -3.75 7.86
CA VAL A 24 -9.58 -3.02 9.13
C VAL A 24 -8.22 -2.96 9.81
N TRP A 25 -7.72 -1.77 10.09
CA TRP A 25 -6.44 -1.57 10.76
C TRP A 25 -6.34 -0.17 11.37
N ARG A 26 -5.46 0.00 12.32
CA ARG A 26 -5.09 1.31 12.86
C ARG A 26 -3.67 1.67 12.45
N ARG A 27 -3.36 2.96 12.39
CA ARG A 27 -2.03 3.42 11.98
C ARG A 27 -1.54 4.61 12.77
N LYS A 28 -0.22 4.73 12.86
CA LYS A 28 0.50 5.99 13.13
C LYS A 28 1.16 6.45 11.85
N ARG A 29 1.33 7.75 11.67
CA ARG A 29 1.93 8.29 10.45
C ARG A 29 2.88 9.43 10.75
N VAL A 30 4.01 9.43 10.08
CA VAL A 30 4.94 10.54 9.95
C VAL A 30 5.25 10.74 8.47
N ALA A 31 5.24 11.98 8.00
CA ALA A 31 5.49 12.27 6.59
C ALA A 31 6.14 13.65 6.44
N GLY A 32 7.13 13.72 5.56
CA GLY A 32 7.71 14.93 5.01
C GLY A 32 7.25 15.14 3.56
N GLU A 33 8.00 15.94 2.83
CA GLU A 33 7.73 16.26 1.42
C GLU A 33 8.01 15.06 0.50
N HIS A 34 9.11 14.35 0.72
CA HIS A 34 9.60 13.29 -0.17
C HIS A 34 9.58 11.90 0.45
N LEU A 35 9.34 11.78 1.75
CA LEU A 35 9.35 10.53 2.47
C LEU A 35 8.20 10.46 3.45
N GLY A 36 7.55 9.33 3.50
CA GLY A 36 6.53 9.02 4.49
C GLY A 36 6.70 7.65 5.10
N ALA A 37 6.33 7.55 6.36
CA ALA A 37 6.26 6.29 7.06
C ALA A 37 4.92 6.12 7.78
N GLY A 38 4.42 4.91 7.79
CA GLY A 38 3.19 4.53 8.50
C GLY A 38 3.37 3.21 9.22
N LEU A 39 3.26 3.23 10.54
CA LEU A 39 3.11 2.01 11.31
C LEU A 39 1.65 1.58 11.21
N ILE A 40 1.43 0.35 10.75
CA ILE A 40 0.10 -0.26 10.65
C ILE A 40 0.04 -1.43 11.62
N GLU A 41 -1.02 -1.48 12.41
CA GLU A 41 -1.37 -2.66 13.20
C GLU A 41 -2.51 -3.39 12.50
N LEU A 42 -2.27 -4.67 12.21
CA LEU A 42 -3.18 -5.57 11.53
C LEU A 42 -3.75 -6.56 12.54
N PRO A 43 -5.05 -6.52 12.85
CA PRO A 43 -5.72 -7.61 13.54
C PRO A 43 -5.63 -8.92 12.75
N PRO A 44 -5.89 -10.07 13.39
CA PRO A 44 -6.03 -11.36 12.70
C PRO A 44 -7.01 -11.30 11.54
N GLY A 45 -6.63 -11.86 10.39
CA GLY A 45 -7.43 -11.91 9.17
C GLY A 45 -7.37 -10.66 8.30
N GLU A 46 -6.80 -9.55 8.77
CA GLU A 46 -6.80 -8.28 8.07
C GLU A 46 -5.56 -8.07 7.19
N SER A 47 -5.70 -7.25 6.15
CA SER A 47 -4.63 -6.91 5.20
C SER A 47 -4.36 -5.41 5.19
N THR A 48 -3.14 -4.99 4.83
CA THR A 48 -2.79 -3.56 4.68
C THR A 48 -3.55 -2.91 3.55
N PHE A 49 -3.35 -3.41 2.34
CA PHE A 49 -3.92 -2.92 1.08
C PHE A 49 -4.20 -4.11 0.14
N PRO A 50 -4.99 -3.93 -0.94
CA PRO A 50 -5.07 -4.89 -2.04
C PRO A 50 -3.67 -5.24 -2.59
N TYR A 51 -3.51 -6.39 -3.23
CA TYR A 51 -2.30 -6.73 -3.95
C TYR A 51 -2.01 -5.67 -5.01
N HIS A 52 -0.85 -5.05 -4.95
CA HIS A 52 -0.53 -3.90 -5.79
C HIS A 52 0.98 -3.72 -5.96
N TYR A 53 1.34 -2.93 -6.98
CA TYR A 53 2.66 -2.33 -7.11
C TYR A 53 2.54 -0.84 -7.43
N GLU A 54 3.60 -0.12 -7.14
CA GLU A 54 3.70 1.32 -7.42
C GLU A 54 4.56 1.55 -8.68
N LEU A 55 4.21 2.57 -9.47
CA LEU A 55 5.05 3.14 -10.51
C LEU A 55 5.54 4.50 -10.04
N GLY A 56 6.85 4.68 -9.99
CA GLY A 56 7.50 5.90 -9.53
C GLY A 56 7.82 5.94 -8.03
N ASN A 57 7.41 4.94 -7.25
CA ASN A 57 7.75 4.81 -5.83
C ASN A 57 8.37 3.45 -5.52
N ASP A 58 9.36 3.47 -4.64
CA ASP A 58 9.80 2.29 -3.91
C ASP A 58 9.15 2.27 -2.53
N GLU A 59 8.85 1.08 -2.02
CA GLU A 59 8.30 0.88 -0.70
C GLU A 59 9.15 -0.08 0.12
N LEU A 60 9.37 0.27 1.38
CA LEU A 60 10.09 -0.56 2.34
C LEU A 60 9.11 -0.99 3.44
N LEU A 61 9.01 -2.29 3.68
CA LEU A 61 8.28 -2.87 4.77
C LEU A 61 9.26 -3.38 5.84
N VAL A 62 8.97 -3.08 7.10
CA VAL A 62 9.69 -3.65 8.25
C VAL A 62 8.67 -4.26 9.21
N VAL A 63 8.85 -5.53 9.56
CA VAL A 63 8.03 -6.17 10.59
C VAL A 63 8.51 -5.74 11.97
N VAL A 64 7.64 -5.10 12.74
CA VAL A 64 7.93 -4.64 14.10
C VAL A 64 7.55 -5.71 15.12
N THR A 65 6.35 -6.28 14.99
CA THR A 65 5.86 -7.38 15.84
C THR A 65 4.91 -8.29 15.06
N GLY A 66 4.75 -9.54 15.54
CA GLY A 66 3.86 -10.52 14.93
C GLY A 66 4.48 -11.21 13.70
N THR A 67 3.70 -12.06 13.06
CA THR A 67 4.15 -12.89 11.93
C THR A 67 3.16 -12.75 10.75
N PRO A 68 3.13 -11.58 10.07
CA PRO A 68 2.26 -11.40 8.93
C PRO A 68 2.76 -12.19 7.71
N THR A 69 1.85 -12.57 6.83
CA THR A 69 2.15 -13.21 5.55
C THR A 69 2.33 -12.16 4.46
N LEU A 70 3.42 -12.24 3.72
CA LEU A 70 3.71 -11.44 2.52
C LEU A 70 3.41 -12.26 1.28
N ARG A 71 2.59 -11.70 0.37
CA ARG A 71 2.43 -12.17 -1.02
C ARG A 71 3.26 -11.29 -1.95
N THR A 72 4.03 -11.93 -2.83
CA THR A 72 4.80 -11.31 -3.93
C THR A 72 4.49 -12.04 -5.25
N PRO A 73 5.06 -11.62 -6.40
CA PRO A 73 4.98 -12.41 -7.64
C PRO A 73 5.55 -13.84 -7.51
N ASP A 74 6.53 -14.04 -6.63
CA ASP A 74 7.19 -15.34 -6.39
C ASP A 74 6.38 -16.26 -5.46
N GLY A 75 5.27 -15.77 -4.88
CA GLY A 75 4.43 -16.56 -3.98
C GLY A 75 4.23 -15.89 -2.62
N GLU A 76 3.86 -16.70 -1.64
CA GLU A 76 3.59 -16.25 -0.27
C GLU A 76 4.61 -16.82 0.72
N ARG A 77 4.96 -16.02 1.72
CA ARG A 77 5.77 -16.43 2.87
C ARG A 77 5.40 -15.67 4.11
N ASP A 78 5.57 -16.30 5.27
CA ASP A 78 5.44 -15.59 6.54
C ASP A 78 6.72 -14.77 6.82
N LEU A 79 6.51 -13.66 7.48
CA LEU A 79 7.56 -12.74 7.92
C LEU A 79 7.70 -12.82 9.44
N GLU A 80 8.90 -12.52 9.92
CA GLU A 80 9.23 -12.47 11.35
C GLU A 80 9.62 -11.05 11.79
N PRO A 81 9.52 -10.71 13.09
CA PRO A 81 9.98 -9.42 13.59
C PRO A 81 11.45 -9.16 13.23
N GLY A 82 11.70 -7.98 12.65
CA GLY A 82 13.01 -7.60 12.11
C GLY A 82 13.17 -7.84 10.61
N ASP A 83 12.29 -8.60 9.95
CA ASP A 83 12.30 -8.71 8.50
C ASP A 83 12.10 -7.35 7.84
N CYS A 84 12.93 -7.08 6.84
CA CYS A 84 12.94 -5.86 6.07
C CYS A 84 12.83 -6.23 4.58
N VAL A 85 11.77 -5.79 3.93
CA VAL A 85 11.45 -6.14 2.54
C VAL A 85 11.35 -4.88 1.71
N LEU A 86 12.13 -4.80 0.63
CA LEU A 86 12.03 -3.76 -0.38
C LEU A 86 11.09 -4.23 -1.51
N SER A 87 10.09 -3.42 -1.81
CA SER A 87 9.23 -3.52 -2.99
C SER A 87 9.63 -2.41 -3.96
N PRO A 88 10.43 -2.71 -4.99
CA PRO A 88 10.84 -1.70 -5.97
C PRO A 88 9.65 -1.23 -6.81
N SER A 89 9.80 -0.08 -7.44
CA SER A 89 8.84 0.40 -8.45
C SER A 89 8.74 -0.59 -9.61
N GLY A 90 7.52 -0.94 -10.00
CA GLY A 90 7.25 -1.87 -11.09
C GLY A 90 6.60 -3.19 -10.64
N PRO A 91 6.23 -4.05 -11.61
CA PRO A 91 5.51 -5.30 -11.34
C PRO A 91 6.23 -6.28 -10.42
N GLU A 92 7.56 -6.30 -10.45
CA GLU A 92 8.40 -7.12 -9.57
C GLU A 92 8.29 -6.72 -8.09
N GLY A 93 7.91 -5.48 -7.81
CA GLY A 93 7.62 -4.98 -6.47
C GLY A 93 6.19 -5.23 -5.99
N ALA A 94 5.38 -5.96 -6.75
CA ALA A 94 4.00 -6.23 -6.37
C ALA A 94 3.91 -6.99 -5.04
N HIS A 95 3.07 -6.48 -4.14
CA HIS A 95 2.97 -7.08 -2.81
C HIS A 95 1.59 -6.88 -2.16
N LYS A 96 1.34 -7.74 -1.18
CA LYS A 96 0.22 -7.63 -0.22
C LYS A 96 0.66 -8.23 1.11
N VAL A 97 0.33 -7.55 2.20
CA VAL A 97 0.58 -8.05 3.56
C VAL A 97 -0.75 -8.37 4.21
N THR A 98 -0.88 -9.60 4.72
CA THR A 98 -2.07 -10.10 5.42
C THR A 98 -1.64 -10.72 6.74
N ASN A 99 -2.32 -10.42 7.81
CA ASN A 99 -2.09 -11.09 9.07
C ASN A 99 -2.94 -12.38 9.14
N ARG A 100 -2.33 -13.52 8.91
CA ARG A 100 -2.97 -14.85 9.03
C ARG A 100 -2.75 -15.51 10.39
N SER A 101 -1.98 -14.85 11.28
CA SER A 101 -1.74 -15.33 12.63
C SER A 101 -2.93 -15.07 13.55
N ALA A 102 -2.86 -15.61 14.76
CA ALA A 102 -3.90 -15.43 15.78
C ALA A 102 -3.74 -14.11 16.58
N ASP A 103 -2.58 -13.49 16.51
CA ASP A 103 -2.23 -12.28 17.27
C ASP A 103 -2.07 -11.08 16.33
N PRO A 104 -2.26 -9.84 16.81
CA PRO A 104 -2.01 -8.64 16.02
C PRO A 104 -0.57 -8.55 15.54
N ALA A 105 -0.36 -8.11 14.30
CA ALA A 105 0.95 -7.83 13.74
C ALA A 105 1.12 -6.33 13.49
N ARG A 106 2.34 -5.80 13.72
CA ARG A 106 2.71 -4.41 13.43
C ARG A 106 3.75 -4.37 12.32
N VAL A 107 3.46 -3.63 11.27
CA VAL A 107 4.36 -3.42 10.14
C VAL A 107 4.58 -1.93 9.90
N LEU A 108 5.84 -1.53 9.74
CA LEU A 108 6.21 -0.19 9.32
C LEU A 108 6.34 -0.18 7.79
N LEU A 109 5.56 0.66 7.13
CA LEU A 109 5.66 0.92 5.71
C LEU A 109 6.31 2.28 5.50
N VAL A 110 7.35 2.33 4.69
CA VAL A 110 8.07 3.55 4.30
C VAL A 110 8.02 3.66 2.79
N SER A 111 7.72 4.84 2.27
CA SER A 111 7.63 5.09 0.83
C SER A 111 8.17 6.47 0.50
N ASN A 112 8.87 6.59 -0.62
CA ASN A 112 9.19 7.88 -1.21
C ASN A 112 7.92 8.44 -1.90
N PHE A 113 7.53 9.65 -1.55
CA PHE A 113 6.35 10.29 -2.14
C PHE A 113 6.67 11.02 -3.44
N ALA A 114 7.11 10.29 -4.47
CA ALA A 114 7.27 10.87 -5.78
C ALA A 114 5.89 11.20 -6.43
N LEU A 115 5.83 12.28 -7.18
CA LEU A 115 4.70 12.66 -8.04
C LEU A 115 5.26 13.10 -9.40
N PRO A 116 4.60 12.76 -10.52
CA PRO A 116 3.43 11.89 -10.62
C PRO A 116 3.77 10.43 -10.35
N ARG A 117 2.76 9.62 -9.96
CA ARG A 117 2.91 8.19 -9.73
C ARG A 117 1.66 7.42 -10.11
N ALA A 118 1.76 6.11 -10.20
CA ALA A 118 0.60 5.24 -10.36
C ALA A 118 0.67 4.04 -9.40
N THR A 119 -0.49 3.57 -8.96
CA THR A 119 -0.67 2.33 -8.21
C THR A 119 -1.44 1.36 -9.10
N VAL A 120 -0.91 0.19 -9.36
CA VAL A 120 -1.56 -0.86 -10.15
C VAL A 120 -2.03 -1.98 -9.22
N GLN A 121 -3.27 -2.44 -9.40
CA GLN A 121 -3.88 -3.56 -8.67
C GLN A 121 -4.16 -4.72 -9.63
N PRO A 122 -3.21 -5.67 -9.81
CA PRO A 122 -3.33 -6.73 -10.80
C PRO A 122 -4.56 -7.63 -10.60
N ASP A 123 -4.90 -7.96 -9.34
CA ASP A 123 -6.03 -8.86 -9.03
C ASP A 123 -7.40 -8.29 -9.45
N SER A 124 -7.50 -6.99 -9.66
CA SER A 124 -8.75 -6.32 -10.01
C SER A 124 -8.65 -5.49 -11.29
N ASP A 125 -7.55 -5.66 -12.01
CA ASP A 125 -7.27 -5.02 -13.29
C ASP A 125 -7.51 -3.51 -13.29
N LYS A 126 -6.94 -2.83 -12.26
CA LYS A 126 -7.12 -1.40 -12.06
C LYS A 126 -5.79 -0.68 -11.86
N MET A 127 -5.79 0.57 -12.29
CA MET A 127 -4.70 1.51 -12.05
C MET A 127 -5.24 2.82 -11.48
N MET A 128 -4.53 3.39 -10.54
CA MET A 128 -4.69 4.77 -10.10
C MET A 128 -3.53 5.60 -10.65
N ALA A 129 -3.83 6.62 -11.44
CA ALA A 129 -2.88 7.68 -11.73
C ALA A 129 -3.05 8.81 -10.71
N ARG A 130 -1.92 9.35 -10.21
CA ARG A 130 -1.89 10.45 -9.27
C ARG A 130 -0.85 11.48 -9.70
N TRP A 131 -1.29 12.75 -9.85
CA TRP A 131 -0.44 13.86 -10.31
C TRP A 131 -0.27 14.98 -9.29
N GLY A 132 -0.97 14.91 -8.16
CA GLY A 132 -0.88 15.90 -7.09
C GLY A 132 -1.26 15.36 -5.71
N ALA A 133 -1.18 16.21 -4.70
CA ALA A 133 -1.44 15.85 -3.30
C ALA A 133 -2.93 15.81 -2.95
N GLY A 134 -3.78 16.51 -3.71
CA GLY A 134 -5.21 16.60 -3.51
C GLY A 134 -5.95 15.30 -3.84
N ARG A 135 -7.18 15.18 -3.30
CA ARG A 135 -8.04 14.03 -3.62
C ARG A 135 -8.49 14.03 -5.08
N ASP A 136 -8.68 15.20 -5.66
CA ASP A 136 -9.14 15.38 -7.05
C ASP A 136 -7.98 15.26 -8.05
N GLU A 137 -6.75 15.14 -7.56
CA GLU A 137 -5.54 14.98 -8.35
C GLU A 137 -5.13 13.52 -8.50
N ARG A 138 -6.14 12.63 -8.55
CA ARG A 138 -5.99 11.20 -8.82
C ARG A 138 -7.23 10.65 -9.50
N ARG A 139 -7.04 9.60 -10.34
CA ARG A 139 -8.14 8.83 -10.94
C ARG A 139 -7.83 7.35 -10.91
N TRP A 140 -8.89 6.55 -10.85
CA TRP A 140 -8.86 5.11 -11.02
C TRP A 140 -9.41 4.75 -12.39
N PHE A 141 -8.75 3.81 -13.07
CA PHE A 141 -9.13 3.27 -14.37
C PHE A 141 -9.13 1.75 -14.31
N PHE A 142 -9.96 1.09 -15.13
CA PHE A 142 -9.77 -0.31 -15.47
C PHE A 142 -8.77 -0.40 -16.62
N LEU A 143 -7.83 -1.37 -16.54
CA LEU A 143 -6.76 -1.51 -17.53
C LEU A 143 -7.24 -2.17 -18.83
N GLY A 144 -8.42 -2.83 -18.83
CA GLY A 144 -9.02 -3.41 -20.01
C GLY A 144 -9.67 -2.41 -20.99
N ASP A 145 -9.75 -1.15 -20.62
CA ASP A 145 -10.30 -0.08 -21.47
C ASP A 145 -9.15 0.67 -22.18
N ASP A 146 -8.39 -0.05 -23.01
CA ASP A 146 -7.35 0.58 -23.85
C ASP A 146 -7.99 1.54 -24.85
N ALA A 147 -7.49 2.77 -24.88
CA ALA A 147 -7.82 3.76 -25.88
C ALA A 147 -6.69 3.86 -26.92
N ASP A 148 -7.02 4.01 -28.19
CA ASP A 148 -6.04 4.41 -29.21
C ASP A 148 -5.59 5.85 -28.94
N TYR A 149 -4.36 6.17 -29.35
CA TYR A 149 -3.80 7.52 -29.16
C TYR A 149 -4.70 8.64 -29.71
N TRP A 150 -5.47 8.33 -30.77
CA TRP A 150 -6.31 9.29 -31.48
C TRP A 150 -7.79 9.26 -31.04
N ASP A 151 -8.17 8.34 -30.17
CA ASP A 151 -9.56 8.23 -29.70
C ASP A 151 -10.03 9.53 -29.02
N GLY A 152 -11.08 10.12 -29.57
CA GLY A 152 -11.65 11.36 -29.08
C GLY A 152 -10.92 12.64 -29.49
N GLU A 153 -9.83 12.53 -30.28
CA GLU A 153 -9.15 13.70 -30.84
C GLU A 153 -9.83 14.20 -32.09
N ALA A 154 -10.09 15.50 -32.17
CA ALA A 154 -10.63 16.14 -33.35
C ALA A 154 -9.56 16.19 -34.45
N SER A 155 -9.86 15.65 -35.62
CA SER A 155 -9.13 15.98 -36.84
C SER A 155 -9.37 17.47 -37.15
N GLY A 156 -8.34 18.32 -36.97
CA GLY A 156 -8.39 19.74 -37.30
C GLY A 156 -8.63 20.03 -38.74
#